data_2a007a02d780261ca3be60a37f426271
#
_entry.id   2a007a02d780261ca3be60a37f426271
#
_cell.length_a   1.000
_cell.length_b   1.000
_cell.length_c   1.000
_cell.angle_alpha   90.00
_cell.angle_beta   90.00
_cell.angle_gamma   90.00
#
_symmetry.space_group_name_H-M   'P 1'
#
loop_
_entity.id
_entity.type
_entity.pdbx_description
1 polymer ?
#
loop_
_entity_poly.entity_id
_entity_poly.type
_entity_poly.pdbx_seq_one_letter_code
_entity_poly.pdbx_strand_id
1 'polypeptide(L)'
;MSDRLTPRDPTDVEAAIQWALAGGKTLEVAGRGTKRAIGRAAQWDATLDLSGLSGVTLYEPEELVLSAKAGTPLAEIEALVAQSKQELAFEPMDYGPALGGPPGSATIGGVIAANLSGPRRIKSGAARDHFLGVQAVSGRGETFKSGGRVVKNVTGYDLCKLLAG
;
A
#
# COMPACT_ATOMS: atom_id res chain seq x y z
N MET A 1 3.27 7.77 24.67
CA MET A 1 3.26 8.08 23.20
C MET A 1 4.15 7.05 22.55
N SER A 2 3.65 6.30 21.58
CA SER A 2 4.50 5.38 20.80
C SER A 2 5.40 6.22 19.88
N ASP A 3 6.66 5.80 19.72
CA ASP A 3 7.60 6.45 18.83
C ASP A 3 7.08 6.40 17.40
N ARG A 4 7.32 7.45 16.61
CA ARG A 4 6.94 7.51 15.18
C ARG A 4 8.19 7.57 14.32
N LEU A 5 8.37 6.56 13.48
CA LEU A 5 9.46 6.45 12.52
C LEU A 5 8.94 6.87 11.14
N THR A 6 9.58 7.83 10.51
CA THR A 6 9.15 8.42 9.22
C THR A 6 10.25 8.23 8.18
N PRO A 7 10.29 7.06 7.53
CA PRO A 7 11.29 6.76 6.50
C PRO A 7 11.11 7.65 5.27
N ARG A 8 12.22 8.03 4.64
CA ARG A 8 12.29 8.85 3.43
C ARG A 8 12.50 8.02 2.17
N ASP A 9 13.07 6.83 2.37
CA ASP A 9 13.41 5.90 1.30
C ASP A 9 13.38 4.43 1.79
N PRO A 10 13.56 3.44 0.92
CA PRO A 10 13.59 2.02 1.32
C PRO A 10 14.68 1.67 2.33
N THR A 11 15.83 2.35 2.30
CA THR A 11 16.93 2.10 3.24
C THR A 11 16.55 2.51 4.66
N ASP A 12 15.85 3.64 4.80
CA ASP A 12 15.30 4.07 6.09
C ASP A 12 14.28 3.05 6.63
N VAL A 13 13.49 2.40 5.73
CA VAL A 13 12.55 1.32 6.14
C VAL A 13 13.31 0.10 6.65
N GLU A 14 14.35 -0.33 5.94
CA GLU A 14 15.22 -1.43 6.38
C GLU A 14 15.82 -1.14 7.76
N ALA A 15 16.37 0.05 7.93
CA ALA A 15 16.96 0.49 9.21
C ALA A 15 15.92 0.49 10.35
N ALA A 16 14.69 0.94 10.11
CA ALA A 16 13.63 0.94 11.09
C ALA A 16 13.23 -0.48 11.51
N ILE A 17 13.17 -1.42 10.56
CA ILE A 17 12.86 -2.83 10.85
C ILE A 17 14.01 -3.48 11.62
N GLN A 18 15.26 -3.25 11.22
CA GLN A 18 16.45 -3.75 11.94
C GLN A 18 16.50 -3.21 13.39
N TRP A 19 16.20 -1.92 13.58
CA TRP A 19 16.09 -1.35 14.93
C TRP A 19 15.02 -2.05 15.78
N ALA A 20 13.86 -2.33 15.19
CA ALA A 20 12.79 -3.02 15.90
C ALA A 20 13.17 -4.46 16.25
N LEU A 21 13.80 -5.19 15.32
CA LEU A 21 14.32 -6.54 15.55
C LEU A 21 15.35 -6.59 16.68
N ALA A 22 16.32 -5.67 16.65
CA ALA A 22 17.38 -5.61 17.66
C ALA A 22 16.81 -5.31 19.06
N GLY A 23 15.74 -4.52 19.15
CA GLY A 23 15.08 -4.16 20.40
C GLY A 23 13.91 -5.05 20.81
N GLY A 24 13.57 -6.09 20.04
CA GLY A 24 12.39 -6.94 20.26
C GLY A 24 11.08 -6.14 20.23
N LYS A 25 11.02 -5.06 19.44
CA LYS A 25 9.90 -4.10 19.41
C LYS A 25 8.87 -4.48 18.34
N THR A 26 7.62 -4.19 18.66
CA THR A 26 6.49 -4.34 17.73
C THR A 26 6.25 -3.05 16.95
N LEU A 27 5.98 -3.16 15.64
CA LEU A 27 5.72 -2.03 14.76
C LEU A 27 4.30 -2.07 14.21
N GLU A 28 3.62 -0.92 14.29
CA GLU A 28 2.50 -0.62 13.41
C GLU A 28 3.04 -0.09 12.08
N VAL A 29 2.67 -0.68 10.95
CA VAL A 29 2.96 -0.11 9.63
C VAL A 29 1.73 0.66 9.16
N ALA A 30 1.87 1.95 8.94
CA ALA A 30 0.77 2.81 8.56
C ALA A 30 1.14 3.75 7.41
N GLY A 31 0.16 4.03 6.55
CA GLY A 31 0.16 5.23 5.73
C GLY A 31 -0.42 6.39 6.55
N ARG A 32 -1.55 6.94 6.12
CA ARG A 32 -2.24 8.01 6.89
C ARG A 32 -3.20 7.49 7.96
N GLY A 33 -3.19 6.20 8.27
CA GLY A 33 -3.93 5.61 9.39
C GLY A 33 -5.46 5.58 9.23
N THR A 34 -5.99 5.78 8.02
CA THR A 34 -7.45 5.85 7.77
C THR A 34 -8.20 4.55 8.07
N LYS A 35 -7.48 3.46 8.32
CA LYS A 35 -8.05 2.11 8.53
C LYS A 35 -7.73 1.54 9.91
N ARG A 36 -7.20 2.35 10.84
CA ARG A 36 -6.84 1.90 12.20
C ARG A 36 -8.02 1.36 13.01
N ALA A 37 -9.23 1.82 12.70
CA ALA A 37 -10.44 1.33 13.37
C ALA A 37 -10.97 0.00 12.81
N ILE A 38 -10.34 -0.56 11.76
CA ILE A 38 -10.69 -1.87 11.22
C ILE A 38 -9.94 -2.96 11.98
N GLY A 39 -10.66 -3.98 12.42
CA GLY A 39 -10.08 -5.12 13.13
C GLY A 39 -10.02 -4.94 14.64
N ARG A 40 -9.15 -5.71 15.29
CA ARG A 40 -8.98 -5.69 16.75
C ARG A 40 -8.01 -4.58 17.14
N ALA A 41 -8.27 -3.96 18.30
CA ALA A 41 -7.31 -3.08 18.93
C ALA A 41 -6.00 -3.84 19.22
N ALA A 42 -4.88 -3.26 18.83
CA ALA A 42 -3.55 -3.81 19.06
C ALA A 42 -2.67 -2.76 19.73
N GLN A 43 -1.63 -3.22 20.40
CA GLN A 43 -0.62 -2.37 21.03
C GLN A 43 0.71 -2.62 20.31
N TRP A 44 1.42 -1.55 20.04
CA TRP A 44 2.73 -1.54 19.41
C TRP A 44 3.65 -0.53 20.08
N ASP A 45 4.95 -0.79 20.00
CA ASP A 45 5.97 0.06 20.59
C ASP A 45 6.23 1.32 19.75
N ALA A 46 6.15 1.18 18.41
CA ALA A 46 6.34 2.29 17.51
C ALA A 46 5.46 2.19 16.24
N THR A 47 5.23 3.33 15.60
CA THR A 47 4.55 3.40 14.28
C THR A 47 5.58 3.68 13.19
N LEU A 48 5.66 2.82 12.19
CA LEU A 48 6.38 3.05 10.93
C LEU A 48 5.44 3.73 9.95
N ASP A 49 5.59 5.05 9.82
CA ASP A 49 4.74 5.89 8.99
C ASP A 49 5.29 6.01 7.57
N LEU A 50 4.66 5.32 6.64
CA LEU A 50 5.04 5.31 5.23
C LEU A 50 4.42 6.44 4.40
N SER A 51 3.68 7.37 5.01
CA SER A 51 3.03 8.47 4.26
C SER A 51 4.00 9.37 3.51
N GLY A 52 5.25 9.46 3.98
CA GLY A 52 6.34 10.18 3.31
C GLY A 52 6.87 9.50 2.06
N LEU A 53 6.66 8.19 1.90
CA LEU A 53 7.02 7.45 0.69
C LEU A 53 5.91 7.64 -0.35
N SER A 54 5.81 8.83 -0.95
CA SER A 54 4.75 9.24 -1.86
C SER A 54 5.28 9.54 -3.26
N GLY A 55 4.39 9.50 -4.24
CA GLY A 55 4.58 9.84 -5.63
C GLY A 55 4.39 8.66 -6.58
N VAL A 56 3.85 8.98 -7.76
CA VAL A 56 3.76 8.05 -8.89
C VAL A 56 5.14 7.98 -9.56
N THR A 57 5.67 6.77 -9.72
CA THR A 57 7.00 6.53 -10.29
C THR A 57 6.95 6.11 -11.76
N LEU A 58 5.80 5.63 -12.21
CA LEU A 58 5.53 5.27 -13.59
C LEU A 58 4.04 5.43 -13.87
N TYR A 59 3.70 5.92 -15.05
CA TYR A 59 2.35 5.82 -15.58
C TYR A 59 2.42 5.69 -17.11
N GLU A 60 1.97 4.57 -17.62
CA GLU A 60 1.90 4.25 -19.05
C GLU A 60 0.42 4.00 -19.40
N PRO A 61 -0.33 5.03 -19.81
CA PRO A 61 -1.78 4.92 -20.06
C PRO A 61 -2.15 3.90 -21.11
N GLU A 62 -1.36 3.77 -22.17
CA GLU A 62 -1.61 2.82 -23.26
C GLU A 62 -1.45 1.36 -22.82
N GLU A 63 -0.55 1.12 -21.87
CA GLU A 63 -0.30 -0.20 -21.28
C GLU A 63 -1.23 -0.49 -20.08
N LEU A 64 -2.01 0.49 -19.64
CA LEU A 64 -2.85 0.43 -18.42
C LEU A 64 -2.03 0.09 -17.17
N VAL A 65 -0.80 0.57 -17.08
CA VAL A 65 0.14 0.28 -15.98
C VAL A 65 0.50 1.54 -15.23
N LEU A 66 0.41 1.48 -13.91
CA LEU A 66 0.85 2.52 -12.98
C LEU A 66 1.68 1.91 -11.86
N SER A 67 2.77 2.59 -11.51
CA SER A 67 3.56 2.29 -10.31
C SER A 67 3.61 3.51 -9.40
N ALA A 68 3.34 3.30 -8.12
CA ALA A 68 3.36 4.35 -7.12
C ALA A 68 4.00 3.86 -5.83
N LYS A 69 4.57 4.78 -5.06
CA LYS A 69 5.04 4.50 -3.71
C LYS A 69 3.84 4.30 -2.77
N ALA A 70 3.99 3.48 -1.75
CA ALA A 70 2.90 3.04 -0.87
C ALA A 70 2.15 4.18 -0.16
N GLY A 71 2.84 5.26 0.17
CA GLY A 71 2.27 6.45 0.83
C GLY A 71 1.54 7.42 -0.12
N THR A 72 1.51 7.15 -1.42
CA THR A 72 0.85 8.03 -2.40
C THR A 72 -0.64 8.14 -2.10
N PRO A 73 -1.19 9.36 -1.97
CA PRO A 73 -2.63 9.55 -1.81
C PRO A 73 -3.41 8.93 -2.96
N LEU A 74 -4.48 8.22 -2.63
CA LEU A 74 -5.36 7.62 -3.63
C LEU A 74 -5.94 8.67 -4.58
N ALA A 75 -6.39 9.81 -4.04
CA ALA A 75 -6.94 10.92 -4.81
C ALA A 75 -5.95 11.48 -5.85
N GLU A 76 -4.64 11.47 -5.57
CA GLU A 76 -3.61 11.89 -6.53
C GLU A 76 -3.55 10.92 -7.73
N ILE A 77 -3.61 9.62 -7.45
CA ILE A 77 -3.63 8.58 -8.50
C ILE A 77 -4.91 8.69 -9.34
N GLU A 78 -6.07 8.83 -8.70
CA GLU A 78 -7.36 8.98 -9.38
C GLU A 78 -7.37 10.21 -10.29
N ALA A 79 -6.88 11.35 -9.79
CA ALA A 79 -6.77 12.57 -10.58
C ALA A 79 -5.81 12.43 -11.77
N LEU A 80 -4.72 11.68 -11.62
CA LEU A 80 -3.77 11.41 -12.69
C LEU A 80 -4.39 10.54 -13.79
N VAL A 81 -4.98 9.39 -13.43
CA VAL A 81 -5.53 8.47 -14.43
C VAL A 81 -6.77 9.06 -15.14
N ALA A 82 -7.53 9.92 -14.46
CA ALA A 82 -8.67 10.62 -15.05
C ALA A 82 -8.27 11.56 -16.20
N GLN A 83 -7.05 12.10 -16.20
CA GLN A 83 -6.53 12.91 -17.32
C GLN A 83 -6.46 12.11 -18.63
N SER A 84 -6.24 10.80 -18.53
CA SER A 84 -6.24 9.85 -19.65
C SER A 84 -7.62 9.18 -19.86
N LYS A 85 -8.68 9.67 -19.21
CA LYS A 85 -10.03 9.08 -19.22
C LYS A 85 -10.03 7.64 -18.72
N GLN A 86 -9.18 7.34 -17.76
CA GLN A 86 -9.06 6.02 -17.12
C GLN A 86 -9.50 6.08 -15.66
N GLU A 87 -9.73 4.94 -15.06
CA GLU A 87 -10.09 4.78 -13.66
C GLU A 87 -9.46 3.51 -13.08
N LEU A 88 -9.40 3.41 -11.75
CA LEU A 88 -9.02 2.17 -11.07
C LEU A 88 -10.24 1.24 -11.05
N ALA A 89 -10.21 0.19 -11.89
CA ALA A 89 -11.37 -0.68 -12.15
C ALA A 89 -11.91 -1.40 -10.90
N PHE A 90 -11.08 -1.61 -9.87
CA PHE A 90 -11.49 -2.22 -8.61
C PHE A 90 -12.19 -1.26 -7.64
N GLU A 91 -12.41 -0.01 -8.03
CA GLU A 91 -13.14 1.03 -7.26
C GLU A 91 -12.66 1.14 -5.81
N PRO A 92 -11.44 1.60 -5.54
CA PRO A 92 -10.96 1.74 -4.17
C PRO A 92 -11.83 2.75 -3.39
N MET A 93 -12.40 2.31 -2.28
CA MET A 93 -13.20 3.19 -1.43
C MET A 93 -12.33 3.97 -0.45
N ASP A 94 -12.65 5.25 -0.26
CA ASP A 94 -12.11 6.03 0.85
C ASP A 94 -12.89 5.72 2.14
N TYR A 95 -12.31 4.91 2.99
CA TYR A 95 -12.89 4.55 4.29
C TYR A 95 -12.70 5.63 5.37
N GLY A 96 -11.94 6.70 5.08
CA GLY A 96 -11.73 7.79 6.03
C GLY A 96 -13.04 8.31 6.63
N PRO A 97 -13.99 8.80 5.81
CA PRO A 97 -15.27 9.33 6.32
C PRO A 97 -16.11 8.30 7.06
N ALA A 98 -16.13 7.04 6.62
CA ALA A 98 -16.89 5.98 7.26
C ALA A 98 -16.32 5.57 8.63
N LEU A 99 -15.04 5.83 8.87
CA LEU A 99 -14.32 5.50 10.10
C LEU A 99 -13.97 6.72 10.95
N GLY A 100 -14.61 7.88 10.67
CA GLY A 100 -14.43 9.11 11.44
C GLY A 100 -13.19 9.92 11.09
N GLY A 101 -12.51 9.60 9.98
CA GLY A 101 -11.37 10.36 9.47
C GLY A 101 -11.74 11.33 8.35
N PRO A 102 -10.82 12.22 7.96
CA PRO A 102 -11.04 13.15 6.86
C PRO A 102 -11.11 12.42 5.50
N PRO A 103 -11.89 12.94 4.55
CA PRO A 103 -11.91 12.43 3.17
C PRO A 103 -10.57 12.67 2.46
N GLY A 104 -10.28 11.87 1.43
CA GLY A 104 -9.09 12.00 0.58
C GLY A 104 -7.77 11.59 1.25
N SER A 105 -7.83 11.00 2.43
CA SER A 105 -6.62 10.62 3.19
C SER A 105 -6.13 9.20 2.94
N ALA A 106 -6.85 8.38 2.17
CA ALA A 106 -6.44 7.02 1.85
C ALA A 106 -5.13 7.01 1.03
N THR A 107 -4.26 6.03 1.30
CA THR A 107 -3.04 5.78 0.51
C THR A 107 -3.17 4.50 -0.27
N ILE A 108 -2.52 4.42 -1.45
CA ILE A 108 -2.58 3.23 -2.29
C ILE A 108 -2.04 1.98 -1.58
N GLY A 109 -0.96 2.11 -0.83
CA GLY A 109 -0.42 0.99 -0.03
C GLY A 109 -1.43 0.47 0.99
N GLY A 110 -2.17 1.36 1.66
CA GLY A 110 -3.23 0.96 2.60
C GLY A 110 -4.44 0.34 1.91
N VAL A 111 -4.75 0.70 0.66
CA VAL A 111 -5.81 0.08 -0.14
C VAL A 111 -5.41 -1.35 -0.53
N ILE A 112 -4.19 -1.52 -1.07
CA ILE A 112 -3.66 -2.84 -1.47
C ILE A 112 -3.52 -3.76 -0.25
N ALA A 113 -2.90 -3.29 0.83
CA ALA A 113 -2.68 -4.10 2.04
C ALA A 113 -3.99 -4.59 2.69
N ALA A 114 -5.10 -3.88 2.51
CA ALA A 114 -6.40 -4.28 3.01
C ALA A 114 -7.32 -4.87 1.92
N ASN A 115 -6.82 -5.01 0.69
CA ASN A 115 -7.57 -5.49 -0.49
C ASN A 115 -8.93 -4.82 -0.65
N LEU A 116 -8.97 -3.49 -0.40
CA LEU A 116 -10.23 -2.74 -0.41
C LEU A 116 -10.66 -2.43 -1.83
N SER A 117 -11.88 -2.83 -2.14
CA SER A 117 -12.47 -2.72 -3.48
C SER A 117 -13.96 -2.41 -3.36
N GLY A 118 -14.47 -1.64 -4.32
CA GLY A 118 -15.88 -1.31 -4.42
C GLY A 118 -16.75 -2.43 -5.00
N PRO A 119 -18.03 -2.17 -5.22
CA PRO A 119 -19.00 -3.19 -5.65
C PRO A 119 -18.70 -3.77 -7.04
N ARG A 120 -18.05 -3.04 -7.95
CA ARG A 120 -17.66 -3.57 -9.26
C ARG A 120 -16.64 -4.71 -9.20
N ARG A 121 -16.01 -4.96 -8.03
CA ARG A 121 -15.04 -6.05 -7.83
C ARG A 121 -15.55 -7.42 -8.27
N ILE A 122 -16.86 -7.63 -8.22
CA ILE A 122 -17.47 -8.90 -8.64
C ILE A 122 -17.22 -9.17 -10.14
N LYS A 123 -17.21 -8.12 -10.95
CA LYS A 123 -17.01 -8.20 -12.40
C LYS A 123 -15.59 -7.81 -12.83
N SER A 124 -15.02 -6.79 -12.20
CA SER A 124 -13.74 -6.19 -12.60
C SER A 124 -12.55 -6.77 -11.84
N GLY A 125 -12.78 -7.59 -10.82
CA GLY A 125 -11.73 -8.06 -9.92
C GLY A 125 -11.49 -7.12 -8.74
N ALA A 126 -10.91 -7.64 -7.66
CA ALA A 126 -10.53 -6.90 -6.48
C ALA A 126 -9.16 -6.21 -6.66
N ALA A 127 -8.76 -5.34 -5.75
CA ALA A 127 -7.45 -4.67 -5.76
C ALA A 127 -6.29 -5.67 -5.94
N ARG A 128 -6.38 -6.83 -5.27
CA ARG A 128 -5.43 -7.93 -5.39
C ARG A 128 -5.26 -8.44 -6.81
N ASP A 129 -6.32 -8.46 -7.61
CA ASP A 129 -6.29 -8.98 -8.98
C ASP A 129 -5.55 -8.02 -9.93
N HIS A 130 -5.53 -6.73 -9.60
CA HIS A 130 -4.83 -5.68 -10.33
C HIS A 130 -3.40 -5.42 -9.81
N PHE A 131 -2.98 -6.07 -8.72
CA PHE A 131 -1.66 -5.88 -8.13
C PHE A 131 -0.62 -6.74 -8.81
N LEU A 132 0.12 -6.14 -9.75
CA LEU A 132 1.03 -6.83 -10.68
C LEU A 132 2.43 -7.05 -10.12
N GLY A 133 2.92 -6.13 -9.30
CA GLY A 133 4.29 -6.18 -8.80
C GLY A 133 4.50 -5.33 -7.57
N VAL A 134 5.52 -5.68 -6.79
CA VAL A 134 5.87 -4.99 -5.56
C VAL A 134 7.38 -4.99 -5.33
N GLN A 135 7.87 -3.88 -4.80
CA GLN A 135 9.12 -3.81 -4.07
C GLN A 135 8.76 -3.55 -2.60
N ALA A 136 9.24 -4.39 -1.73
CA ALA A 136 8.91 -4.31 -0.31
C ALA A 136 10.12 -4.67 0.57
N VAL A 137 10.03 -4.34 1.85
CA VAL A 137 10.99 -4.76 2.88
C VAL A 137 10.33 -5.82 3.74
N SER A 138 10.97 -6.96 3.89
CA SER A 138 10.48 -8.07 4.71
C SER A 138 10.58 -7.76 6.20
N GLY A 139 9.89 -8.55 7.04
CA GLY A 139 10.07 -8.50 8.49
C GLY A 139 11.48 -8.87 8.98
N ARG A 140 12.39 -9.27 8.09
CA ARG A 140 13.82 -9.48 8.38
C ARG A 140 14.67 -8.24 8.07
N GLY A 141 14.06 -7.16 7.57
CA GLY A 141 14.77 -5.96 7.14
C GLY A 141 15.51 -6.13 5.81
N GLU A 142 15.00 -6.99 4.92
CA GLU A 142 15.58 -7.27 3.61
C GLU A 142 14.64 -6.78 2.51
N THR A 143 15.16 -5.97 1.59
CA THR A 143 14.41 -5.57 0.39
C THR A 143 14.24 -6.75 -0.56
N PHE A 144 13.04 -6.93 -1.07
CA PHE A 144 12.73 -7.91 -2.12
C PHE A 144 11.80 -7.32 -3.19
N LYS A 145 11.79 -7.97 -4.36
CA LYS A 145 10.87 -7.66 -5.45
C LYS A 145 10.11 -8.91 -5.84
N SER A 146 8.84 -8.74 -6.17
CA SER A 146 8.00 -9.82 -6.71
C SER A 146 7.07 -9.27 -7.77
N GLY A 147 6.74 -10.10 -8.78
CA GLY A 147 5.92 -9.71 -9.91
C GLY A 147 6.62 -8.76 -10.88
N GLY A 148 5.85 -8.08 -11.71
CA GLY A 148 6.34 -7.18 -12.74
C GLY A 148 5.19 -6.51 -13.49
N ARG A 149 5.45 -5.97 -14.68
CA ARG A 149 4.44 -5.28 -15.51
C ARG A 149 3.48 -6.22 -16.25
N VAL A 150 3.64 -7.53 -16.11
CA VAL A 150 2.85 -8.55 -16.81
C VAL A 150 2.14 -9.48 -15.84
N VAL A 151 0.93 -9.89 -16.19
CA VAL A 151 0.04 -10.74 -15.37
C VAL A 151 0.53 -12.19 -15.24
N LYS A 152 1.76 -12.51 -15.65
CA LYS A 152 2.26 -13.89 -15.71
C LYS A 152 3.21 -14.20 -14.56
N ASN A 153 2.77 -15.06 -13.63
CA ASN A 153 3.65 -15.70 -12.66
C ASN A 153 3.94 -17.13 -13.12
N VAL A 154 5.21 -17.48 -13.34
CA VAL A 154 5.59 -18.76 -13.96
C VAL A 154 6.17 -19.75 -12.97
N THR A 155 6.66 -19.28 -11.81
CA THR A 155 7.33 -20.12 -10.80
C THR A 155 7.15 -19.56 -9.38
N GLY A 156 6.79 -20.45 -8.45
CA GLY A 156 6.68 -20.12 -7.02
C GLY A 156 5.34 -19.49 -6.62
N TYR A 157 5.28 -19.03 -5.38
CA TYR A 157 4.11 -18.34 -4.85
C TYR A 157 4.02 -16.92 -5.42
N ASP A 158 2.80 -16.49 -5.72
CA ASP A 158 2.54 -15.09 -6.06
C ASP A 158 2.53 -14.22 -4.79
N LEU A 159 3.68 -13.64 -4.48
CA LEU A 159 3.82 -12.78 -3.31
C LEU A 159 2.97 -11.51 -3.41
N CYS A 160 2.67 -11.03 -4.62
CA CYS A 160 1.77 -9.90 -4.80
C CYS A 160 0.37 -10.23 -4.25
N LYS A 161 -0.13 -11.44 -4.54
CA LYS A 161 -1.43 -11.90 -4.05
C LYS A 161 -1.43 -12.18 -2.54
N LEU A 162 -0.29 -12.61 -1.99
CA LEU A 162 -0.11 -12.83 -0.55
C LEU A 162 -0.07 -11.53 0.26
N LEU A 163 0.51 -10.46 -0.32
CA LEU A 163 0.63 -9.16 0.33
C LEU A 163 -0.64 -8.31 0.25
N ALA A 164 -1.58 -8.68 -0.60
CA ALA A 164 -2.83 -7.97 -0.78
C ALA A 164 -3.95 -8.62 0.03
N GLY A 165 -4.24 -8.07 1.23
CA GLY A 165 -5.37 -8.39 2.08
C GLY A 165 -5.37 -9.71 2.75
#